data_199745a2e9e291aa817771af5c9ac7df
#
_entry.id   199745a2e9e291aa817771af5c9ac7df
#
_cell.length_a   1.000
_cell.length_b   1.000
_cell.length_c   1.000
_cell.angle_alpha   90.00
_cell.angle_beta   90.00
_cell.angle_gamma   90.00
#
_symmetry.space_group_name_H-M   'P 1'
#
loop_
_entity.id
_entity.type
_entity.pdbx_description
1 polymer ?
#
loop_
_entity_poly.entity_id
_entity_poly.type
_entity_poly.pdbx_seq_one_letter_code
_entity_poly.pdbx_strand_id
1 'polypeptide(L)'
;MRDLKHLTYFEDLLQEANNALVVQAQAEGKKCVAFVCENTPEPLMNLDNTFGVRLHAPNTGSMDIATYYMTSLLCETSRSLLERAVEGGFNFADCVIAPDGCTMINRCVENMELLKTMGAGKDRFFYEYMEIPLKADDNGVDLLVLQCRNHILKPLHDAFGTLSLIHISEPT
;
A
#
# COMPACT_ATOMS: atom_id res chain seq x y z
N MET A 1 -15.55 -25.38 25.02
CA MET A 1 -15.46 -24.84 23.66
C MET A 1 -14.63 -23.53 23.77
N ARG A 2 -13.44 -23.46 23.17
CA ARG A 2 -12.66 -22.20 23.17
C ARG A 2 -13.49 -21.16 22.42
N ASP A 3 -13.59 -19.96 22.98
CA ASP A 3 -14.29 -18.84 22.33
C ASP A 3 -13.50 -18.41 21.09
N LEU A 4 -14.02 -18.67 19.90
CA LEU A 4 -13.40 -18.36 18.61
C LEU A 4 -13.78 -16.96 18.11
N LYS A 5 -14.44 -16.12 18.92
CA LYS A 5 -14.90 -14.78 18.51
C LYS A 5 -13.78 -13.93 17.90
N HIS A 6 -12.58 -13.98 18.49
CA HIS A 6 -11.46 -13.22 17.96
C HIS A 6 -10.98 -13.73 16.60
N LEU A 7 -11.02 -15.05 16.37
CA LEU A 7 -10.67 -15.63 15.07
C LEU A 7 -11.67 -15.20 14.00
N THR A 8 -12.95 -15.32 14.27
CA THR A 8 -14.02 -14.88 13.36
C THR A 8 -13.90 -13.38 13.06
N TYR A 9 -13.65 -12.56 14.09
CA TYR A 9 -13.45 -11.13 13.91
C TYR A 9 -12.29 -10.81 12.98
N PHE A 10 -11.12 -11.44 13.16
CA PHE A 10 -9.98 -11.23 12.27
C PHE A 10 -10.20 -11.80 10.87
N GLU A 11 -10.91 -12.93 10.76
CA GLU A 11 -11.28 -13.50 9.48
C GLU A 11 -12.17 -12.53 8.68
N ASP A 12 -13.15 -11.92 9.33
CA ASP A 12 -14.03 -10.92 8.71
C ASP A 12 -13.26 -9.70 8.25
N LEU A 13 -12.28 -9.21 9.04
CA LEU A 13 -11.43 -8.09 8.65
C LEU A 13 -10.54 -8.39 7.43
N LEU A 14 -10.20 -9.66 7.22
CA LEU A 14 -9.34 -10.09 6.11
C LEU A 14 -10.11 -10.33 4.80
N GLN A 15 -11.45 -10.28 4.83
CA GLN A 15 -12.25 -10.51 3.61
C GLN A 15 -12.07 -9.39 2.59
N GLU A 16 -11.87 -8.15 3.04
CA GLU A 16 -11.67 -7.00 2.16
C GLU A 16 -10.62 -6.03 2.71
N ALA A 17 -9.86 -5.40 1.81
CA ALA A 17 -8.91 -4.36 2.20
C ALA A 17 -9.62 -3.14 2.81
N ASN A 18 -10.81 -2.78 2.33
CA ASN A 18 -11.65 -1.71 2.90
C ASN A 18 -12.53 -2.24 4.04
N ASN A 19 -11.92 -2.70 5.10
CA ASN A 19 -12.63 -3.25 6.26
C ASN A 19 -13.11 -2.18 7.26
N ALA A 20 -13.81 -2.63 8.31
CA ALA A 20 -14.40 -1.74 9.31
C ALA A 20 -13.38 -0.82 10.00
N LEU A 21 -12.14 -1.27 10.21
CA LEU A 21 -11.08 -0.45 10.81
C LEU A 21 -10.61 0.66 9.87
N VAL A 22 -10.53 0.38 8.57
CA VAL A 22 -10.23 1.39 7.54
C VAL A 22 -11.30 2.46 7.51
N VAL A 23 -12.58 2.06 7.49
CA VAL A 23 -13.71 2.98 7.52
C VAL A 23 -13.70 3.85 8.77
N GLN A 24 -13.41 3.26 9.93
CA GLN A 24 -13.30 3.99 11.19
C GLN A 24 -12.16 5.02 11.15
N ALA A 25 -10.96 4.63 10.72
CA ALA A 25 -9.81 5.53 10.65
C ALA A 25 -10.05 6.69 9.69
N GLN A 26 -10.73 6.45 8.56
CA GLN A 26 -11.15 7.52 7.64
C GLN A 26 -12.18 8.47 8.26
N ALA A 27 -13.13 7.96 9.05
CA ALA A 27 -14.08 8.76 9.77
C ALA A 27 -13.42 9.65 10.84
N GLU A 28 -12.28 9.23 11.39
CA GLU A 28 -11.40 10.01 12.26
C GLU A 28 -10.57 11.07 11.50
N GLY A 29 -10.69 11.15 10.18
CA GLY A 29 -9.97 12.10 9.31
C GLY A 29 -8.57 11.68 8.91
N LYS A 30 -8.17 10.45 9.22
CA LYS A 30 -6.85 9.92 8.84
C LYS A 30 -6.78 9.58 7.35
N LYS A 31 -5.59 9.74 6.76
CA LYS A 31 -5.30 9.40 5.37
C LYS A 31 -4.81 7.97 5.23
N CYS A 32 -5.35 7.25 4.27
CA CYS A 32 -5.00 5.87 4.01
C CYS A 32 -3.78 5.78 3.08
N VAL A 33 -2.69 5.24 3.60
CA VAL A 33 -1.49 4.88 2.84
C VAL A 33 -1.58 3.41 2.46
N ALA A 34 -1.98 3.14 1.23
CA ALA A 34 -2.00 1.78 0.71
C ALA A 34 -0.59 1.32 0.35
N PHE A 35 -0.29 0.06 0.60
CA PHE A 35 0.98 -0.53 0.19
C PHE A 35 0.80 -1.96 -0.30
N VAL A 36 1.75 -2.42 -1.08
CA VAL A 36 1.83 -3.79 -1.58
C VAL A 36 3.11 -4.42 -1.06
N CYS A 37 3.10 -5.74 -0.87
CA CYS A 37 4.28 -6.49 -0.44
C CYS A 37 4.66 -6.32 1.05
N GLU A 38 5.33 -7.34 1.58
CA GLU A 38 5.76 -7.43 3.00
C GLU A 38 7.04 -6.62 3.29
N ASN A 39 7.80 -6.28 2.24
CA ASN A 39 9.04 -5.53 2.39
C ASN A 39 8.84 -4.02 2.62
N THR A 40 7.59 -3.56 2.61
CA THR A 40 7.28 -2.17 2.90
C THR A 40 7.38 -1.93 4.42
N PRO A 41 8.10 -0.91 4.89
CA PRO A 41 8.24 -0.61 6.32
C PRO A 41 6.93 -0.03 6.88
N GLU A 42 5.97 -0.88 7.17
CA GLU A 42 4.62 -0.54 7.64
C GLU A 42 4.57 0.49 8.78
N PRO A 43 5.48 0.47 9.78
CA PRO A 43 5.46 1.48 10.83
C PRO A 43 5.53 2.92 10.32
N LEU A 44 6.18 3.16 9.18
CA LEU A 44 6.29 4.48 8.56
C LEU A 44 5.02 4.95 7.84
N MET A 45 4.04 4.06 7.67
CA MET A 45 2.72 4.39 7.11
C MET A 45 1.73 4.82 8.20
N ASN A 46 2.03 4.53 9.47
CA ASN A 46 1.17 4.79 10.62
C ASN A 46 1.70 5.99 11.41
N LEU A 47 1.68 7.16 10.77
CA LEU A 47 2.04 8.44 11.38
C LEU A 47 0.79 9.12 11.95
N ASP A 48 0.93 10.32 12.55
CA ASP A 48 -0.13 10.99 13.31
C ASP A 48 -1.50 11.05 12.62
N ASN A 49 -1.50 11.40 11.33
CA ASN A 49 -2.72 11.57 10.54
C ASN A 49 -2.83 10.59 9.37
N THR A 50 -2.00 9.53 9.37
CA THR A 50 -2.03 8.47 8.36
C THR A 50 -2.18 7.10 9.00
N PHE A 51 -2.62 6.13 8.21
CA PHE A 51 -2.62 4.71 8.59
C PHE A 51 -2.31 3.85 7.37
N GLY A 52 -1.55 2.79 7.59
CA GLY A 52 -1.14 1.85 6.56
C GLY A 52 -2.18 0.77 6.30
N VAL A 53 -2.44 0.47 5.04
CA VAL A 53 -3.27 -0.67 4.64
C VAL A 53 -2.55 -1.47 3.56
N ARG A 54 -2.25 -2.72 3.87
CA ARG A 54 -1.74 -3.65 2.86
C ARG A 54 -2.88 -4.04 1.91
N LEU A 55 -2.69 -3.78 0.62
CA LEU A 55 -3.66 -4.17 -0.38
C LEU A 55 -3.67 -5.69 -0.55
N HIS A 56 -4.84 -6.25 -0.53
CA HIS A 56 -5.11 -7.65 -0.80
C HIS A 56 -6.45 -7.79 -1.51
N ALA A 57 -6.62 -8.84 -2.27
CA ALA A 57 -7.82 -9.07 -3.08
C ALA A 57 -8.26 -10.54 -2.98
N PRO A 58 -8.64 -11.01 -1.78
CA PRO A 58 -9.24 -12.32 -1.63
C PRO A 58 -10.58 -12.34 -2.36
N ASN A 59 -11.01 -13.52 -2.79
CA ASN A 59 -12.31 -13.71 -3.42
C ASN A 59 -12.53 -12.92 -4.72
N THR A 60 -11.47 -12.59 -5.46
CA THR A 60 -11.59 -12.02 -6.80
C THR A 60 -12.19 -13.10 -7.73
N GLY A 61 -13.36 -12.83 -8.29
CA GLY A 61 -14.09 -13.81 -9.10
C GLY A 61 -13.46 -14.03 -10.47
N SER A 62 -13.60 -13.08 -11.39
CA SER A 62 -12.92 -13.07 -12.68
C SER A 62 -11.63 -12.26 -12.59
N MET A 63 -10.68 -12.55 -13.47
CA MET A 63 -9.45 -11.78 -13.66
C MET A 63 -9.25 -11.46 -15.16
N ASP A 64 -10.34 -11.20 -15.88
CA ASP A 64 -10.32 -11.03 -17.32
C ASP A 64 -9.60 -9.74 -17.72
N ILE A 65 -9.86 -8.64 -17.03
CA ILE A 65 -9.22 -7.35 -17.30
C ILE A 65 -7.75 -7.42 -16.92
N ALA A 66 -7.42 -7.91 -15.73
CA ALA A 66 -6.05 -8.08 -15.30
C ALA A 66 -5.25 -9.01 -16.24
N THR A 67 -5.86 -10.09 -16.71
CA THR A 67 -5.22 -11.02 -17.66
C THR A 67 -4.95 -10.36 -19.02
N TYR A 68 -5.77 -9.43 -19.44
CA TYR A 68 -5.52 -8.66 -20.66
C TYR A 68 -4.24 -7.82 -20.56
N TYR A 69 -3.99 -7.18 -19.42
CA TYR A 69 -2.82 -6.32 -19.20
C TYR A 69 -1.58 -7.07 -18.71
N MET A 70 -1.77 -8.14 -17.94
CA MET A 70 -0.68 -8.84 -17.25
C MET A 70 -0.45 -10.27 -17.74
N THR A 71 -1.24 -10.79 -18.63
CA THR A 71 -1.25 -12.19 -19.10
C THR A 71 -1.56 -13.22 -18.01
N SER A 72 -2.01 -14.42 -18.40
CA SER A 72 -2.35 -15.51 -17.48
C SER A 72 -1.11 -16.20 -16.84
N LEU A 73 0.08 -15.93 -17.37
CA LEU A 73 1.33 -16.53 -16.88
C LEU A 73 1.88 -15.82 -15.63
N LEU A 74 1.39 -14.62 -15.32
CA LEU A 74 1.83 -13.86 -14.17
C LEU A 74 1.14 -14.34 -12.88
N CYS A 75 1.74 -13.98 -11.75
CA CYS A 75 1.28 -14.30 -10.42
C CYS A 75 -0.20 -13.96 -10.22
N GLU A 76 -0.97 -14.91 -9.71
CA GLU A 76 -2.41 -14.74 -9.45
C GLU A 76 -2.69 -13.58 -8.50
N THR A 77 -1.90 -13.45 -7.43
CA THR A 77 -2.05 -12.34 -6.48
C THR A 77 -1.93 -10.98 -7.15
N SER A 78 -0.94 -10.79 -8.04
CA SER A 78 -0.78 -9.51 -8.73
C SER A 78 -1.91 -9.22 -9.72
N ARG A 79 -2.44 -10.25 -10.37
CA ARG A 79 -3.62 -10.11 -11.25
C ARG A 79 -4.89 -9.79 -10.45
N SER A 80 -5.11 -10.47 -9.32
CA SER A 80 -6.26 -10.20 -8.45
C SER A 80 -6.24 -8.78 -7.89
N LEU A 81 -5.05 -8.26 -7.55
CA LEU A 81 -4.89 -6.87 -7.11
C LEU A 81 -5.27 -5.88 -8.23
N LEU A 82 -4.80 -6.12 -9.46
CA LEU A 82 -5.14 -5.24 -10.59
C LEU A 82 -6.63 -5.28 -10.90
N GLU A 83 -7.25 -6.46 -10.94
CA GLU A 83 -8.69 -6.60 -11.17
C GLU A 83 -9.49 -5.84 -10.12
N ARG A 84 -9.18 -6.05 -8.84
CA ARG A 84 -9.85 -5.34 -7.74
C ARG A 84 -9.66 -3.83 -7.81
N ALA A 85 -8.48 -3.35 -8.24
CA ALA A 85 -8.24 -1.92 -8.47
C ALA A 85 -9.12 -1.35 -9.58
N VAL A 86 -9.26 -2.06 -10.69
CA VAL A 86 -10.12 -1.65 -11.82
C VAL A 86 -11.60 -1.63 -11.41
N GLU A 87 -12.03 -2.58 -10.59
CA GLU A 87 -13.38 -2.61 -10.01
C GLU A 87 -13.63 -1.49 -8.99
N GLY A 88 -12.61 -0.70 -8.64
CA GLY A 88 -12.72 0.39 -7.67
C GLY A 88 -12.61 -0.04 -6.21
N GLY A 89 -12.25 -1.29 -5.94
CA GLY A 89 -12.16 -1.85 -4.58
C GLY A 89 -11.10 -1.19 -3.70
N PHE A 90 -10.20 -0.39 -4.29
CA PHE A 90 -9.15 0.34 -3.57
C PHE A 90 -9.31 1.87 -3.61
N ASN A 91 -10.47 2.38 -3.99
CA ASN A 91 -10.75 3.83 -4.03
C ASN A 91 -10.67 4.53 -2.66
N PHE A 92 -10.66 3.78 -1.57
CA PHE A 92 -10.46 4.30 -0.23
C PHE A 92 -9.04 4.84 0.01
N ALA A 93 -8.01 4.33 -0.71
CA ALA A 93 -6.62 4.75 -0.53
C ALA A 93 -6.37 6.20 -0.96
N ASP A 94 -5.54 6.92 -0.23
CA ASP A 94 -5.12 8.29 -0.55
C ASP A 94 -3.78 8.33 -1.28
N CYS A 95 -2.96 7.29 -1.19
CA CYS A 95 -1.75 7.06 -1.99
C CYS A 95 -1.39 5.57 -2.01
N VAL A 96 -0.44 5.20 -2.86
CA VAL A 96 0.12 3.84 -2.92
C VAL A 96 1.64 3.91 -2.83
N ILE A 97 2.21 3.12 -1.91
CA ILE A 97 3.65 2.91 -1.80
C ILE A 97 3.97 1.49 -2.29
N ALA A 98 4.83 1.39 -3.28
CA ALA A 98 5.22 0.12 -3.91
C ALA A 98 6.72 -0.12 -3.77
N PRO A 99 7.16 -1.13 -3.02
CA PRO A 99 8.57 -1.51 -2.97
C PRO A 99 8.96 -2.31 -4.22
N ASP A 100 10.12 -2.02 -4.79
CA ASP A 100 10.72 -2.77 -5.89
C ASP A 100 11.35 -4.08 -5.38
N GLY A 101 10.49 -5.00 -4.97
CA GLY A 101 10.91 -6.32 -4.47
C GLY A 101 10.44 -7.48 -5.35
N CYS A 102 9.49 -7.25 -6.24
CA CYS A 102 8.91 -8.29 -7.09
C CYS A 102 8.41 -7.70 -8.41
N THR A 103 9.01 -8.09 -9.51
CA THR A 103 8.66 -7.62 -10.87
C THR A 103 7.15 -7.78 -11.19
N MET A 104 6.49 -8.81 -10.66
CA MET A 104 5.07 -9.04 -10.91
C MET A 104 4.20 -8.00 -10.19
N ILE A 105 4.55 -7.66 -8.95
CA ILE A 105 3.86 -6.63 -8.18
C ILE A 105 4.15 -5.25 -8.77
N ASN A 106 5.38 -4.96 -9.19
CA ASN A 106 5.72 -3.70 -9.85
C ASN A 106 4.88 -3.50 -11.10
N ARG A 107 4.81 -4.52 -11.97
CA ARG A 107 3.96 -4.48 -13.16
C ARG A 107 2.48 -4.27 -12.82
N CYS A 108 2.00 -4.84 -11.73
CA CYS A 108 0.64 -4.62 -11.25
C CYS A 108 0.42 -3.14 -10.91
N VAL A 109 1.29 -2.55 -10.07
CA VAL A 109 1.16 -1.16 -9.63
C VAL A 109 1.35 -0.18 -10.80
N GLU A 110 2.30 -0.42 -11.69
CA GLU A 110 2.47 0.37 -12.92
C GLU A 110 1.21 0.36 -13.80
N ASN A 111 0.55 -0.79 -13.93
CA ASN A 111 -0.73 -0.86 -14.65
C ASN A 111 -1.86 -0.14 -13.90
N MET A 112 -1.91 -0.21 -12.57
CA MET A 112 -2.86 0.58 -11.78
C MET A 112 -2.70 2.08 -12.02
N GLU A 113 -1.46 2.58 -12.05
CA GLU A 113 -1.13 3.96 -12.33
C GLU A 113 -1.47 4.34 -13.78
N LEU A 114 -1.06 3.53 -14.76
CA LEU A 114 -1.32 3.74 -16.17
C LEU A 114 -2.81 3.82 -16.50
N LEU A 115 -3.60 2.93 -15.90
CA LEU A 115 -5.04 2.84 -16.09
C LEU A 115 -5.81 3.84 -15.22
N LYS A 116 -5.13 4.55 -14.32
CA LYS A 116 -5.74 5.47 -13.35
C LYS A 116 -6.88 4.84 -12.58
N THR A 117 -6.67 3.61 -12.13
CA THR A 117 -7.69 2.81 -11.44
C THR A 117 -8.04 3.35 -10.06
N MET A 118 -7.17 4.16 -9.47
CA MET A 118 -7.30 4.69 -8.12
C MET A 118 -7.17 6.22 -8.12
N GLY A 119 -7.59 6.85 -7.04
CA GLY A 119 -7.45 8.30 -6.86
C GLY A 119 -8.54 9.15 -7.52
N ALA A 120 -9.56 8.54 -8.13
CA ALA A 120 -10.67 9.28 -8.71
C ALA A 120 -11.38 10.16 -7.65
N GLY A 121 -11.48 11.46 -7.94
CA GLY A 121 -12.10 12.44 -7.03
C GLY A 121 -11.22 12.88 -5.84
N LYS A 122 -9.93 12.54 -5.84
CA LYS A 122 -8.97 12.96 -4.82
C LYS A 122 -8.05 14.05 -5.36
N ASP A 123 -7.90 15.15 -4.62
CA ASP A 123 -7.07 16.28 -5.05
C ASP A 123 -5.58 15.97 -5.09
N ARG A 124 -5.13 15.03 -4.25
CA ARG A 124 -3.73 14.66 -4.10
C ARG A 124 -3.61 13.15 -3.94
N PHE A 125 -3.78 12.42 -5.02
CA PHE A 125 -3.46 11.00 -5.07
C PHE A 125 -2.12 10.80 -5.80
N PHE A 126 -1.26 9.92 -5.29
CA PHE A 126 0.02 9.61 -5.91
C PHE A 126 0.42 8.16 -5.73
N TYR A 127 1.27 7.69 -6.62
CA TYR A 127 2.02 6.44 -6.51
C TYR A 127 3.47 6.78 -6.20
N GLU A 128 4.09 6.02 -5.31
CA GLU A 128 5.48 6.16 -4.96
C GLU A 128 6.17 4.80 -4.99
N TYR A 129 7.34 4.75 -5.59
CA TYR A 129 8.12 3.53 -5.73
C TYR A 129 9.40 3.65 -4.92
N MET A 130 9.74 2.61 -4.16
CA MET A 130 10.96 2.57 -3.36
C MET A 130 11.80 1.35 -3.69
N GLU A 131 13.09 1.53 -3.81
CA GLU A 131 14.03 0.41 -3.99
C GLU A 131 14.27 -0.32 -2.68
N ILE A 132 14.32 -1.65 -2.74
CA ILE A 132 14.68 -2.50 -1.62
C ILE A 132 16.09 -3.05 -1.85
N PRO A 133 17.04 -2.79 -0.92
CA PRO A 133 18.38 -3.32 -1.05
C PRO A 133 18.39 -4.85 -1.05
N LEU A 134 19.17 -5.43 -1.94
CA LEU A 134 19.35 -6.89 -2.03
C LEU A 134 20.28 -7.45 -0.95
N LYS A 135 21.09 -6.59 -0.31
CA LYS A 135 22.03 -6.98 0.72
C LYS A 135 21.73 -6.25 2.03
N ALA A 136 21.85 -6.97 3.13
CA ALA A 136 21.71 -6.45 4.48
C ALA A 136 23.09 -6.05 5.08
N ASP A 137 23.89 -5.32 4.31
CA ASP A 137 25.14 -4.69 4.78
C ASP A 137 24.91 -3.21 5.12
N ASP A 138 25.93 -2.52 5.63
CA ASP A 138 25.84 -1.11 6.04
C ASP A 138 25.38 -0.22 4.87
N ASN A 139 25.88 -0.45 3.64
CA ASN A 139 25.45 0.29 2.47
C ASN A 139 23.98 0.03 2.12
N GLY A 140 23.52 -1.21 2.30
CA GLY A 140 22.12 -1.56 2.11
C GLY A 140 21.20 -0.87 3.13
N VAL A 141 21.64 -0.76 4.38
CA VAL A 141 20.90 -0.03 5.43
C VAL A 141 20.83 1.46 5.08
N ASP A 142 21.95 2.07 4.69
CA ASP A 142 22.00 3.48 4.30
C ASP A 142 21.09 3.76 3.09
N LEU A 143 21.12 2.88 2.08
CA LEU A 143 20.20 2.97 0.95
C LEU A 143 18.75 2.88 1.39
N LEU A 144 18.39 1.91 2.24
CA LEU A 144 17.02 1.76 2.72
C LEU A 144 16.54 2.99 3.48
N VAL A 145 17.40 3.56 4.34
CA VAL A 145 17.09 4.81 5.07
C VAL A 145 16.81 5.95 4.10
N LEU A 146 17.65 6.09 3.05
CA LEU A 146 17.48 7.10 2.01
C LEU A 146 16.16 6.91 1.25
N GLN A 147 15.85 5.67 0.88
CA GLN A 147 14.60 5.31 0.20
C GLN A 147 13.37 5.63 1.08
N CYS A 148 13.39 5.25 2.36
CA CYS A 148 12.32 5.58 3.29
C CYS A 148 12.10 7.08 3.44
N ARG A 149 13.16 7.87 3.52
CA ARG A 149 13.06 9.34 3.58
C ARG A 149 12.44 9.92 2.33
N ASN A 150 12.94 9.54 1.16
CA ASN A 150 12.59 10.17 -0.11
C ASN A 150 11.25 9.69 -0.67
N HIS A 151 10.92 8.42 -0.45
CA HIS A 151 9.78 7.75 -1.10
C HIS A 151 8.63 7.40 -0.13
N ILE A 152 8.80 7.63 1.18
CA ILE A 152 7.73 7.49 2.15
C ILE A 152 7.52 8.79 2.92
N LEU A 153 8.49 9.18 3.76
CA LEU A 153 8.30 10.27 4.71
C LEU A 153 8.07 11.61 4.02
N LYS A 154 8.90 11.95 3.03
CA LYS A 154 8.78 13.21 2.32
C LYS A 154 7.48 13.33 1.52
N PRO A 155 7.09 12.36 0.67
CA PRO A 155 5.80 12.43 -0.03
C PRO A 155 4.58 12.51 0.91
N LEU A 156 4.59 11.76 2.02
CA LEU A 156 3.52 11.82 3.01
C LEU A 156 3.46 13.17 3.71
N HIS A 157 4.62 13.76 4.04
CA HIS A 157 4.68 15.11 4.59
C HIS A 157 4.14 16.15 3.60
N ASP A 158 4.61 16.13 2.37
CA ASP A 158 4.26 17.10 1.34
C ASP A 158 2.78 17.02 0.94
N ALA A 159 2.21 15.81 0.95
CA ALA A 159 0.81 15.58 0.58
C ALA A 159 -0.16 15.79 1.74
N PHE A 160 0.16 15.32 2.93
CA PHE A 160 -0.78 15.21 4.04
C PHE A 160 -0.37 15.98 5.30
N GLY A 161 0.81 16.64 5.30
CA GLY A 161 1.28 17.41 6.45
C GLY A 161 1.64 16.54 7.66
N THR A 162 2.02 15.27 7.44
CA THR A 162 2.47 14.39 8.53
C THR A 162 3.68 14.99 9.23
N LEU A 163 3.78 14.83 10.56
CA LEU A 163 4.99 15.19 11.27
C LEU A 163 6.14 14.33 10.77
N SER A 164 7.10 15.00 10.14
CA SER A 164 8.27 14.33 9.58
C SER A 164 9.19 13.89 10.72
N LEU A 165 9.39 12.59 10.87
CA LEU A 165 10.47 12.04 11.71
C LEU A 165 11.86 12.57 11.29
N ILE A 166 11.97 13.20 10.12
CA ILE A 166 13.21 13.85 9.63
C ILE A 166 13.66 14.96 10.58
N HIS A 167 12.72 15.66 11.25
CA HIS A 167 13.07 16.71 12.21
C HIS A 167 13.44 16.18 13.62
N ILE A 168 13.19 14.91 13.91
CA ILE A 168 13.54 14.29 15.19
C ILE A 168 14.98 13.76 15.21
N SER A 169 15.59 13.57 14.06
CA SER A 169 16.88 12.89 13.91
C SER A 169 18.05 13.78 13.46
N GLU A 170 17.88 15.10 13.38
CA GLU A 170 19.05 15.99 13.25
C GLU A 170 19.64 16.23 14.64
N PRO A 171 20.85 15.69 14.95
CA PRO A 171 21.54 16.07 16.15
C PRO A 171 21.94 17.54 16.05
N THR A 172 21.47 18.34 16.99
CA THR A 172 21.93 19.70 17.23
C THR A 172 23.42 19.74 17.54
#